data_0b4976243cb4bfa4ab7784e1cb5ba45d
#
_entry.id   0b4976243cb4bfa4ab7784e1cb5ba45d
#
_cell.length_a   1.000
_cell.length_b   1.000
_cell.length_c   1.000
_cell.angle_alpha   90.00
_cell.angle_beta   90.00
_cell.angle_gamma   90.00
#
_symmetry.space_group_name_H-M   'P 1'
#
loop_
_entity.id
_entity.type
_entity.pdbx_description
1 polymer ?
#
loop_
_entity_poly.entity_id
_entity_poly.type
_entity_poly.pdbx_seq_one_letter_code
_entity_poly.pdbx_strand_id
1 'polypeptide(L)'
;YYGEDGPWVQKPTGNGERFIILNAITHSGWIPGSKLVFKSTKKTGDYHGQMNWDLFKKWFTEMLLPNIPKHSLIIMDNASYHNILSEHSPPTPQSSKKKIKEWLEQNKVYCRDDCLKPELIEVLKKMAPEPIYAIDEIAATHGHKVLRTPPYHPELQPIETCWGVVKNHVARNCDFTMKNLANQLDSGFGKVTRKTCAAIISRVRKVEDEFWTSGIKMDTQ
;
A
#
# COMPACT_ATOMS: atom_id res chain seq x y z
N TYR A 1 15.83 -17.87 -33.91
CA TYR A 1 15.84 -19.35 -33.85
C TYR A 1 17.09 -19.73 -33.06
N TYR A 2 16.93 -20.05 -31.77
CA TYR A 2 17.99 -20.64 -30.96
C TYR A 2 17.79 -22.15 -31.05
N GLY A 3 18.82 -22.85 -31.56
CA GLY A 3 18.84 -24.31 -31.59
C GLY A 3 18.80 -24.91 -30.19
N GLU A 4 18.41 -26.17 -30.07
CA GLU A 4 18.28 -26.91 -28.81
C GLU A 4 19.55 -26.97 -27.94
N ASP A 5 20.73 -26.60 -28.49
CA ASP A 5 22.05 -26.62 -27.83
C ASP A 5 22.64 -25.25 -27.54
N GLY A 6 21.85 -24.20 -27.47
CA GLY A 6 22.31 -22.86 -27.08
C GLY A 6 22.75 -22.81 -25.61
N PRO A 7 23.76 -21.97 -25.23
CA PRO A 7 24.15 -21.84 -23.85
C PRO A 7 22.96 -21.28 -23.06
N TRP A 8 22.35 -22.09 -22.21
CA TRP A 8 21.29 -21.69 -21.31
C TRP A 8 21.83 -20.66 -20.35
N VAL A 9 21.46 -19.41 -20.55
CA VAL A 9 21.70 -18.38 -19.53
C VAL A 9 20.86 -18.77 -18.31
N GLN A 10 21.50 -19.38 -17.32
CA GLN A 10 20.88 -19.62 -16.02
C GLN A 10 20.47 -18.28 -15.44
N LYS A 11 19.20 -17.92 -15.59
CA LYS A 11 18.64 -16.78 -14.85
C LYS A 11 18.75 -17.13 -13.37
N PRO A 12 19.40 -16.29 -12.55
CA PRO A 12 19.43 -16.51 -11.12
C PRO A 12 17.99 -16.72 -10.64
N THR A 13 17.73 -17.81 -9.93
CA THR A 13 16.46 -18.03 -9.27
C THR A 13 16.25 -16.82 -8.37
N GLY A 14 15.11 -16.13 -8.42
CA GLY A 14 14.81 -14.89 -7.69
C GLY A 14 14.89 -14.99 -6.15
N ASN A 15 15.57 -16.01 -5.63
CA ASN A 15 15.78 -16.34 -4.22
C ASN A 15 17.01 -15.63 -3.60
N GLY A 16 17.45 -14.50 -4.14
CA GLY A 16 18.57 -13.71 -3.63
C GLY A 16 18.23 -12.74 -2.50
N GLU A 17 19.27 -12.10 -1.96
CA GLU A 17 19.12 -10.92 -1.11
C GLU A 17 18.38 -9.82 -1.87
N ARG A 18 17.56 -9.05 -1.16
CA ARG A 18 16.77 -7.97 -1.77
C ARG A 18 16.65 -6.78 -0.84
N PHE A 19 16.38 -5.61 -1.42
CA PHE A 19 16.00 -4.43 -0.67
C PHE A 19 14.48 -4.31 -0.59
N ILE A 20 14.01 -3.90 0.58
CA ILE A 20 12.67 -3.40 0.79
C ILE A 20 12.76 -1.88 0.79
N ILE A 21 11.83 -1.25 0.09
CA ILE A 21 11.85 0.19 -0.13
C ILE A 21 10.48 0.76 0.21
N LEU A 22 10.46 1.79 1.05
CA LEU A 22 9.33 2.66 1.29
C LEU A 22 9.68 4.06 0.83
N ASN A 23 8.75 4.71 0.20
CA ASN A 23 8.86 6.11 -0.17
C ASN A 23 7.49 6.69 -0.50
N ALA A 24 7.43 8.00 -0.64
CA ALA A 24 6.23 8.70 -1.08
C ALA A 24 6.57 9.75 -2.13
N ILE A 25 5.59 10.07 -2.99
CA ILE A 25 5.74 11.05 -4.07
C ILE A 25 4.66 12.13 -4.01
N THR A 26 4.99 13.26 -4.56
CA THR A 26 4.06 14.32 -4.95
C THR A 26 4.31 14.70 -6.40
N HIS A 27 3.51 15.64 -6.93
CA HIS A 27 3.79 16.23 -8.24
C HIS A 27 5.17 16.92 -8.32
N SER A 28 5.79 17.20 -7.18
CA SER A 28 7.12 17.81 -7.10
C SER A 28 8.26 16.80 -7.07
N GLY A 29 7.97 15.50 -7.02
CA GLY A 29 8.96 14.43 -6.96
C GLY A 29 8.82 13.59 -5.68
N TRP A 30 9.87 12.87 -5.36
CA TRP A 30 9.97 12.16 -4.09
C TRP A 30 9.89 13.12 -2.91
N ILE A 31 9.19 12.72 -1.85
CA ILE A 31 9.14 13.50 -0.62
C ILE A 31 10.51 13.39 0.08
N PRO A 32 11.22 14.51 0.28
CA PRO A 32 12.49 14.49 1.01
C PRO A 32 12.32 13.89 2.41
N GLY A 33 13.26 13.04 2.83
CA GLY A 33 13.21 12.41 4.16
C GLY A 33 12.28 11.20 4.30
N SER A 34 11.44 10.90 3.31
CA SER A 34 10.53 9.73 3.39
C SER A 34 11.13 8.42 2.85
N LYS A 35 12.30 8.44 2.23
CA LYS A 35 12.94 7.23 1.69
C LYS A 35 13.47 6.34 2.81
N LEU A 36 12.95 5.13 2.93
CA LEU A 36 13.50 4.06 3.75
C LEU A 36 13.91 2.90 2.86
N VAL A 37 15.15 2.44 3.00
CA VAL A 37 15.70 1.29 2.27
C VAL A 37 16.42 0.38 3.25
N PHE A 38 16.09 -0.89 3.28
CA PHE A 38 16.77 -1.87 4.13
C PHE A 38 16.83 -3.24 3.45
N LYS A 39 17.83 -4.04 3.85
CA LYS A 39 17.97 -5.41 3.36
C LYS A 39 16.93 -6.33 3.96
N SER A 40 16.32 -7.16 3.11
CA SER A 40 15.51 -8.30 3.57
C SER A 40 16.43 -9.39 4.11
N THR A 41 16.17 -9.85 5.32
CA THR A 41 16.95 -10.95 5.95
C THR A 41 16.37 -12.33 5.62
N LYS A 42 15.16 -12.43 5.09
CA LYS A 42 14.52 -13.70 4.70
C LYS A 42 14.81 -14.06 3.26
N LYS A 43 15.28 -15.29 3.05
CA LYS A 43 15.59 -15.87 1.71
C LYS A 43 14.36 -16.42 0.98
N THR A 44 13.17 -16.42 1.59
CA THR A 44 11.93 -16.96 1.01
C THR A 44 11.17 -15.92 0.22
N GLY A 45 10.49 -16.36 -0.87
CA GLY A 45 9.82 -15.50 -1.86
C GLY A 45 8.68 -14.59 -1.40
N ASP A 46 8.27 -14.67 -0.14
CA ASP A 46 7.17 -13.87 0.41
C ASP A 46 7.67 -12.51 0.90
N TYR A 47 7.27 -11.44 0.20
CA TYR A 47 7.60 -10.04 0.53
C TYR A 47 6.99 -9.58 1.85
N HIS A 48 5.86 -10.16 2.24
CA HIS A 48 5.10 -9.74 3.41
C HIS A 48 5.78 -10.11 4.73
N GLY A 49 6.75 -11.02 4.71
CA GLY A 49 7.44 -11.49 5.91
C GLY A 49 8.38 -10.49 6.59
N GLN A 50 8.63 -9.33 6.03
CA GLN A 50 9.55 -8.31 6.59
C GLN A 50 8.96 -6.92 6.69
N MET A 51 8.02 -6.54 5.82
CA MET A 51 7.20 -5.36 6.04
C MET A 51 6.06 -5.76 6.96
N ASN A 52 5.97 -5.11 8.10
CA ASN A 52 4.94 -5.31 9.09
C ASN A 52 4.37 -3.97 9.54
N TRP A 53 3.31 -4.03 10.32
CA TRP A 53 2.63 -2.87 10.85
C TRP A 53 3.56 -1.94 11.64
N ASP A 54 4.40 -2.48 12.54
CA ASP A 54 5.23 -1.65 13.41
C ASP A 54 6.25 -0.84 12.63
N LEU A 55 6.89 -1.47 11.63
CA LEU A 55 7.85 -0.81 10.77
C LEU A 55 7.16 0.23 9.87
N PHE A 56 6.00 -0.13 9.30
CA PHE A 56 5.21 0.80 8.49
C PHE A 56 4.73 2.00 9.33
N LYS A 57 4.16 1.76 10.50
CA LYS A 57 3.75 2.80 11.44
C LYS A 57 4.90 3.73 11.79
N LYS A 58 6.07 3.18 12.13
CA LYS A 58 7.26 3.96 12.44
C LYS A 58 7.68 4.84 11.26
N TRP A 59 7.79 4.26 10.07
CA TRP A 59 8.10 5.02 8.85
C TRP A 59 7.07 6.13 8.59
N PHE A 60 5.80 5.82 8.72
CA PHE A 60 4.71 6.76 8.47
C PHE A 60 4.78 7.95 9.43
N THR A 61 4.96 7.70 10.74
CA THR A 61 4.96 8.74 11.77
C THR A 61 6.26 9.53 11.83
N GLU A 62 7.42 8.87 11.65
CA GLU A 62 8.72 9.51 11.85
C GLU A 62 9.33 10.06 10.55
N MET A 63 8.97 9.49 9.40
CA MET A 63 9.59 9.86 8.13
C MET A 63 8.61 10.48 7.11
N LEU A 64 7.36 10.05 7.05
CA LEU A 64 6.40 10.60 6.10
C LEU A 64 5.70 11.84 6.64
N LEU A 65 4.98 11.72 7.76
CA LEU A 65 4.14 12.81 8.29
C LEU A 65 4.90 14.12 8.55
N PRO A 66 6.14 14.11 9.08
CA PRO A 66 6.88 15.37 9.29
C PRO A 66 7.30 16.08 8.00
N ASN A 67 7.30 15.36 6.88
CA ASN A 67 7.83 15.83 5.60
C ASN A 67 6.75 16.16 4.54
N ILE A 68 5.47 16.03 4.89
CA ILE A 68 4.37 16.38 4.00
C ILE A 68 3.69 17.68 4.43
N PRO A 69 3.10 18.44 3.49
CA PRO A 69 2.34 19.64 3.80
C PRO A 69 1.16 19.35 4.74
N LYS A 70 0.81 20.30 5.58
CA LYS A 70 -0.40 20.21 6.41
C LYS A 70 -1.64 19.95 5.56
N HIS A 71 -2.61 19.22 6.11
CA HIS A 71 -3.87 18.87 5.45
C HIS A 71 -3.70 18.09 4.13
N SER A 72 -2.65 17.27 4.03
CA SER A 72 -2.44 16.39 2.88
C SER A 72 -3.47 15.27 2.83
N LEU A 73 -3.84 14.87 1.61
CA LEU A 73 -4.50 13.61 1.33
C LEU A 73 -3.43 12.57 0.97
N ILE A 74 -3.32 11.53 1.79
CA ILE A 74 -2.35 10.45 1.62
C ILE A 74 -3.06 9.29 0.91
N ILE A 75 -2.59 8.98 -0.29
CA ILE A 75 -3.15 7.89 -1.10
C ILE A 75 -2.26 6.66 -0.96
N MET A 76 -2.84 5.51 -0.63
CA MET A 76 -2.13 4.24 -0.47
C MET A 76 -2.96 3.07 -0.98
N ASP A 77 -2.34 1.91 -1.16
CA ASP A 77 -3.01 0.67 -1.50
C ASP A 77 -3.63 -0.04 -0.28
N ASN A 78 -4.18 -1.22 -0.52
CA ASN A 78 -4.82 -2.05 0.49
C ASN A 78 -3.90 -3.16 1.04
N ALA A 79 -2.58 -2.93 1.12
CA ALA A 79 -1.69 -3.89 1.75
C ALA A 79 -2.14 -4.22 3.19
N SER A 80 -1.96 -5.46 3.63
CA SER A 80 -2.46 -5.93 4.93
C SER A 80 -1.96 -5.08 6.11
N TYR A 81 -0.72 -4.61 6.05
CA TYR A 81 -0.13 -3.73 7.06
C TYR A 81 -0.61 -2.28 6.99
N HIS A 82 -1.31 -1.86 5.91
CA HIS A 82 -2.02 -0.57 5.83
C HIS A 82 -3.40 -0.63 6.49
N ASN A 83 -3.97 -1.82 6.61
CA ASN A 83 -5.36 -2.05 7.01
C ASN A 83 -5.48 -2.70 8.40
N ILE A 84 -4.54 -2.41 9.30
CA ILE A 84 -4.67 -2.80 10.70
C ILE A 84 -5.80 -1.99 11.34
N LEU A 85 -6.75 -2.72 11.93
CA LEU A 85 -7.88 -2.09 12.61
C LEU A 85 -7.42 -1.35 13.86
N SER A 86 -7.99 -0.18 14.09
CA SER A 86 -7.85 0.56 15.34
C SER A 86 -8.52 -0.19 16.49
N GLU A 87 -8.11 0.09 17.71
CA GLU A 87 -8.77 -0.38 18.92
C GLU A 87 -10.22 0.14 19.03
N HIS A 88 -10.49 1.31 18.45
CA HIS A 88 -11.82 1.91 18.39
C HIS A 88 -12.69 1.40 17.23
N SER A 89 -12.13 0.56 16.36
CA SER A 89 -12.88 0.02 15.23
C SER A 89 -13.97 -0.94 15.68
N PRO A 90 -15.19 -0.87 15.09
CA PRO A 90 -16.17 -1.91 15.27
C PRO A 90 -15.58 -3.27 14.84
N PRO A 91 -16.09 -4.38 15.38
CA PRO A 91 -15.68 -5.70 14.94
C PRO A 91 -16.04 -5.90 13.47
N THR A 92 -15.29 -6.78 12.81
CA THR A 92 -15.55 -7.20 11.43
C THR A 92 -16.12 -8.63 11.41
N PRO A 93 -16.64 -9.11 10.27
CA PRO A 93 -17.09 -10.49 10.14
C PRO A 93 -16.03 -11.55 10.51
N GLN A 94 -14.75 -11.19 10.41
CA GLN A 94 -13.60 -12.04 10.78
C GLN A 94 -13.37 -12.09 12.29
N SER A 95 -13.90 -11.14 13.04
CA SER A 95 -13.78 -11.08 14.50
C SER A 95 -14.39 -12.33 15.17
N SER A 96 -13.95 -12.63 16.40
CA SER A 96 -14.54 -13.74 17.18
C SER A 96 -16.02 -13.49 17.46
N LYS A 97 -16.81 -14.58 17.60
CA LYS A 97 -18.23 -14.51 17.99
C LYS A 97 -18.42 -13.65 19.25
N LYS A 98 -17.54 -13.86 20.25
CA LYS A 98 -17.54 -13.14 21.51
C LYS A 98 -17.41 -11.63 21.30
N LYS A 99 -16.41 -11.20 20.52
CA LYS A 99 -16.16 -9.78 20.25
C LYS A 99 -17.33 -9.12 19.52
N ILE A 100 -17.94 -9.82 18.57
CA ILE A 100 -19.12 -9.31 17.84
C ILE A 100 -20.30 -9.15 18.81
N LYS A 101 -20.59 -10.17 19.64
CA LYS A 101 -21.69 -10.13 20.61
C LYS A 101 -21.52 -9.00 21.62
N GLU A 102 -20.34 -8.87 22.23
CA GLU A 102 -20.02 -7.81 23.18
C GLU A 102 -20.22 -6.42 22.58
N TRP A 103 -19.77 -6.22 21.33
CA TRP A 103 -19.95 -4.93 20.65
C TRP A 103 -21.44 -4.63 20.36
N LEU A 104 -22.21 -5.61 19.90
CA LEU A 104 -23.64 -5.46 19.66
C LEU A 104 -24.38 -5.11 20.96
N GLU A 105 -24.09 -5.77 22.07
CA GLU A 105 -24.66 -5.50 23.37
C GLU A 105 -24.32 -4.09 23.87
N GLN A 106 -23.08 -3.64 23.72
CA GLN A 106 -22.66 -2.26 24.03
C GLN A 106 -23.43 -1.22 23.20
N ASN A 107 -23.81 -1.58 21.98
CA ASN A 107 -24.63 -0.73 21.11
C ASN A 107 -26.14 -0.96 21.29
N LYS A 108 -26.55 -1.58 22.43
CA LYS A 108 -27.96 -1.83 22.80
C LYS A 108 -28.72 -2.73 21.84
N VAL A 109 -28.01 -3.60 21.12
CA VAL A 109 -28.62 -4.63 20.27
C VAL A 109 -28.69 -5.92 21.07
N TYR A 110 -29.92 -6.37 21.35
CA TYR A 110 -30.12 -7.63 22.06
C TYR A 110 -29.76 -8.82 21.18
N CYS A 111 -28.91 -9.67 21.70
CA CYS A 111 -28.51 -10.94 21.08
C CYS A 111 -28.86 -12.10 22.00
N ARG A 112 -29.64 -13.06 21.52
CA ARG A 112 -29.91 -14.29 22.27
C ARG A 112 -28.60 -15.04 22.54
N ASP A 113 -28.55 -15.83 23.62
CA ASP A 113 -27.34 -16.57 23.99
C ASP A 113 -26.98 -17.67 23.01
N ASP A 114 -27.98 -18.25 22.37
CA ASP A 114 -27.87 -19.32 21.37
C ASP A 114 -27.55 -18.84 19.95
N CYS A 115 -27.55 -17.52 19.68
CA CYS A 115 -27.27 -16.99 18.35
C CYS A 115 -26.00 -17.55 17.73
N LEU A 116 -26.06 -17.98 16.49
CA LEU A 116 -24.91 -18.43 15.73
C LEU A 116 -24.08 -17.23 15.21
N LYS A 117 -22.80 -17.45 14.97
CA LYS A 117 -21.91 -16.38 14.45
C LYS A 117 -22.42 -15.76 13.13
N PRO A 118 -22.97 -16.52 12.15
CA PRO A 118 -23.54 -15.96 10.94
C PRO A 118 -24.67 -14.96 11.20
N GLU A 119 -25.57 -15.26 12.14
CA GLU A 119 -26.69 -14.38 12.51
C GLU A 119 -26.18 -13.05 13.09
N LEU A 120 -25.18 -13.12 13.97
CA LEU A 120 -24.54 -11.92 14.53
C LEU A 120 -23.83 -11.10 13.45
N ILE A 121 -23.23 -11.73 12.43
CA ILE A 121 -22.61 -11.04 11.30
C ILE A 121 -23.64 -10.31 10.46
N GLU A 122 -24.82 -10.85 10.23
CA GLU A 122 -25.88 -10.16 9.50
C GLU A 122 -26.36 -8.91 10.23
N VAL A 123 -26.53 -8.99 11.54
CA VAL A 123 -26.85 -7.83 12.37
C VAL A 123 -25.73 -6.81 12.36
N LEU A 124 -24.49 -7.27 12.52
CA LEU A 124 -23.30 -6.43 12.49
C LEU A 124 -23.21 -5.63 11.18
N LYS A 125 -23.38 -6.27 10.03
CA LYS A 125 -23.36 -5.62 8.70
C LYS A 125 -24.38 -4.50 8.54
N LYS A 126 -25.51 -4.59 9.25
CA LYS A 126 -26.57 -3.56 9.21
C LYS A 126 -26.31 -2.42 10.18
N MET A 127 -25.60 -2.68 11.27
CA MET A 127 -25.49 -1.75 12.40
C MET A 127 -24.12 -1.11 12.51
N ALA A 128 -23.05 -1.83 12.14
CA ALA A 128 -21.70 -1.33 12.32
C ALA A 128 -21.36 -0.25 11.28
N PRO A 129 -20.77 0.87 11.72
CA PRO A 129 -20.16 1.81 10.79
C PRO A 129 -18.95 1.17 10.09
N GLU A 130 -18.43 1.89 9.10
CA GLU A 130 -17.22 1.46 8.40
C GLU A 130 -16.04 1.20 9.36
N PRO A 131 -15.20 0.22 9.07
CA PRO A 131 -14.03 -0.07 9.87
C PRO A 131 -13.10 1.13 10.01
N ILE A 132 -12.57 1.35 11.21
CA ILE A 132 -11.59 2.39 11.48
C ILE A 132 -10.21 1.77 11.47
N TYR A 133 -9.32 2.28 10.63
CA TYR A 133 -7.96 1.79 10.55
C TYR A 133 -7.01 2.63 11.41
N ALA A 134 -6.06 1.98 12.06
CA ALA A 134 -5.13 2.63 12.97
C ALA A 134 -4.29 3.72 12.28
N ILE A 135 -3.92 3.51 11.01
CA ILE A 135 -3.15 4.50 10.25
C ILE A 135 -3.97 5.75 9.93
N ASP A 136 -5.30 5.60 9.75
CA ASP A 136 -6.20 6.71 9.46
C ASP A 136 -6.36 7.61 10.69
N GLU A 137 -6.45 7.02 11.88
CA GLU A 137 -6.47 7.78 13.14
C GLU A 137 -5.15 8.53 13.36
N ILE A 138 -4.02 7.86 13.12
CA ILE A 138 -2.69 8.50 13.21
C ILE A 138 -2.61 9.68 12.23
N ALA A 139 -3.04 9.51 10.99
CA ALA A 139 -3.05 10.58 10.00
C ALA A 139 -3.96 11.75 10.45
N ALA A 140 -5.16 11.43 10.95
CA ALA A 140 -6.13 12.42 11.41
C ALA A 140 -5.61 13.25 12.59
N THR A 141 -4.92 12.63 13.56
CA THR A 141 -4.30 13.37 14.69
C THR A 141 -3.24 14.36 14.25
N HIS A 142 -2.64 14.16 13.07
CA HIS A 142 -1.68 15.09 12.44
C HIS A 142 -2.36 16.02 11.39
N GLY A 143 -3.68 15.99 11.28
CA GLY A 143 -4.44 16.85 10.38
C GLY A 143 -4.42 16.39 8.91
N HIS A 144 -4.15 15.13 8.64
CA HIS A 144 -4.15 14.54 7.31
C HIS A 144 -5.34 13.59 7.11
N LYS A 145 -5.61 13.23 5.86
CA LYS A 145 -6.60 12.21 5.49
C LYS A 145 -5.92 11.10 4.71
N VAL A 146 -6.44 9.87 4.87
CA VAL A 146 -6.01 8.71 4.09
C VAL A 146 -7.11 8.34 3.10
N LEU A 147 -6.72 8.00 1.89
CA LEU A 147 -7.57 7.43 0.85
C LEU A 147 -6.91 6.15 0.32
N ARG A 148 -7.69 5.07 0.23
CA ARG A 148 -7.22 3.82 -0.36
C ARG A 148 -7.65 3.72 -1.81
N THR A 149 -6.71 3.29 -2.67
CA THR A 149 -7.03 2.98 -4.06
C THR A 149 -7.91 1.74 -4.13
N PRO A 150 -8.81 1.64 -5.11
CA PRO A 150 -9.56 0.42 -5.34
C PRO A 150 -8.63 -0.79 -5.53
N PRO A 151 -9.00 -1.98 -5.03
CA PRO A 151 -8.24 -3.19 -5.27
C PRO A 151 -8.08 -3.46 -6.78
N TYR A 152 -6.94 -4.04 -7.18
CA TYR A 152 -6.64 -4.45 -8.56
C TYR A 152 -6.54 -3.32 -9.59
N HIS A 153 -6.34 -2.06 -9.14
CA HIS A 153 -6.18 -0.89 -10.00
C HIS A 153 -4.80 -0.22 -9.81
N PRO A 154 -3.69 -0.90 -10.18
CA PRO A 154 -2.34 -0.33 -10.06
C PRO A 154 -2.13 0.91 -10.95
N GLU A 155 -2.93 1.06 -12.01
CA GLU A 155 -2.93 2.23 -12.90
C GLU A 155 -3.33 3.53 -12.18
N LEU A 156 -4.05 3.43 -11.06
CA LEU A 156 -4.41 4.57 -10.21
C LEU A 156 -3.31 4.93 -9.18
N GLN A 157 -2.19 4.21 -9.21
CA GLN A 157 -1.07 4.42 -8.30
C GLN A 157 0.14 4.98 -9.04
N PRO A 158 0.32 6.30 -9.07
CA PRO A 158 1.43 6.93 -9.80
C PRO A 158 2.81 6.45 -9.32
N ILE A 159 2.94 6.07 -8.05
CA ILE A 159 4.20 5.58 -7.50
C ILE A 159 4.66 4.27 -8.16
N GLU A 160 3.75 3.42 -8.63
CA GLU A 160 4.11 2.17 -9.34
C GLU A 160 4.88 2.45 -10.63
N THR A 161 4.47 3.50 -11.37
CA THR A 161 5.22 3.93 -12.55
C THR A 161 6.60 4.48 -12.16
N CYS A 162 6.71 5.21 -11.04
CA CYS A 162 8.01 5.66 -10.52
C CYS A 162 8.90 4.48 -10.16
N TRP A 163 8.36 3.44 -9.49
CA TRP A 163 9.08 2.20 -9.24
C TRP A 163 9.54 1.52 -10.54
N GLY A 164 8.72 1.54 -11.58
CA GLY A 164 9.09 1.04 -12.91
C GLY A 164 10.33 1.74 -13.45
N VAL A 165 10.42 3.07 -13.35
CA VAL A 165 11.61 3.85 -13.77
C VAL A 165 12.85 3.43 -12.99
N VAL A 166 12.75 3.34 -11.65
CA VAL A 166 13.86 2.92 -10.78
C VAL A 166 14.31 1.50 -11.12
N LYS A 167 13.36 0.54 -11.16
CA LYS A 167 13.64 -0.88 -11.46
C LYS A 167 14.28 -1.07 -12.83
N ASN A 168 13.81 -0.36 -13.85
CA ASN A 168 14.37 -0.42 -15.20
C ASN A 168 15.81 0.12 -15.25
N HIS A 169 16.10 1.19 -14.50
CA HIS A 169 17.47 1.71 -14.39
C HIS A 169 18.38 0.67 -13.72
N VAL A 170 17.96 0.11 -12.61
CA VAL A 170 18.69 -0.94 -11.89
C VAL A 170 18.95 -2.15 -12.78
N ALA A 171 17.91 -2.66 -13.46
CA ALA A 171 18.02 -3.86 -14.32
C ALA A 171 19.04 -3.70 -15.46
N ARG A 172 19.19 -2.48 -15.99
CA ARG A 172 20.14 -2.20 -17.08
C ARG A 172 21.59 -2.02 -16.60
N ASN A 173 21.81 -1.72 -15.31
CA ASN A 173 23.11 -1.33 -14.79
C ASN A 173 23.59 -2.23 -13.64
N CYS A 174 22.83 -3.29 -13.30
CA CYS A 174 23.16 -4.18 -12.19
C CYS A 174 24.19 -5.22 -12.62
N ASP A 175 25.22 -5.42 -11.77
CA ASP A 175 26.18 -6.51 -11.87
C ASP A 175 25.84 -7.71 -10.95
N PHE A 176 24.63 -7.74 -10.42
CA PHE A 176 24.10 -8.75 -9.48
C PHE A 176 24.81 -8.76 -8.09
N THR A 177 25.60 -7.76 -7.76
CA THR A 177 26.11 -7.58 -6.39
C THR A 177 25.23 -6.65 -5.58
N MET A 178 25.07 -6.91 -4.27
CA MET A 178 24.29 -6.03 -3.39
C MET A 178 24.89 -4.62 -3.25
N LYS A 179 26.21 -4.51 -3.36
CA LYS A 179 26.89 -3.20 -3.36
C LYS A 179 26.51 -2.38 -4.60
N ASN A 180 26.59 -2.98 -5.76
CA ASN A 180 26.18 -2.33 -7.00
C ASN A 180 24.69 -2.01 -6.97
N LEU A 181 23.83 -2.95 -6.53
CA LEU A 181 22.40 -2.74 -6.40
C LEU A 181 22.07 -1.50 -5.57
N ALA A 182 22.74 -1.29 -4.43
CA ALA A 182 22.53 -0.10 -3.60
C ALA A 182 22.87 1.19 -4.36
N ASN A 183 24.03 1.21 -5.06
CA ASN A 183 24.45 2.37 -5.87
C ASN A 183 23.48 2.64 -7.03
N GLN A 184 23.01 1.58 -7.70
CA GLN A 184 22.08 1.71 -8.82
C GLN A 184 20.68 2.13 -8.35
N LEU A 185 20.27 1.76 -7.15
CA LEU A 185 19.04 2.25 -6.54
C LEU A 185 19.09 3.77 -6.36
N ASP A 186 20.13 4.31 -5.75
CA ASP A 186 20.27 5.75 -5.54
C ASP A 186 20.30 6.52 -6.86
N SER A 187 21.04 6.01 -7.85
CA SER A 187 21.02 6.57 -9.20
C SER A 187 19.62 6.49 -9.85
N GLY A 188 18.93 5.37 -9.69
CA GLY A 188 17.59 5.15 -10.20
C GLY A 188 16.55 6.12 -9.58
N PHE A 189 16.64 6.37 -8.29
CA PHE A 189 15.81 7.39 -7.63
C PHE A 189 16.01 8.77 -8.24
N GLY A 190 17.24 9.13 -8.59
CA GLY A 190 17.57 10.40 -9.26
C GLY A 190 16.97 10.53 -10.68
N LYS A 191 16.57 9.42 -11.34
CA LYS A 191 15.90 9.46 -12.65
C LYS A 191 14.43 9.89 -12.54
N VAL A 192 13.82 9.74 -11.38
CA VAL A 192 12.44 10.17 -11.12
C VAL A 192 12.45 11.65 -10.70
N THR A 193 12.45 12.52 -11.69
CA THR A 193 12.50 13.97 -11.50
C THR A 193 11.12 14.54 -11.21
N ARG A 194 11.07 15.82 -10.81
CA ARG A 194 9.81 16.59 -10.70
C ARG A 194 8.98 16.51 -11.98
N LYS A 195 9.61 16.68 -13.15
CA LYS A 195 8.94 16.59 -14.45
C LYS A 195 8.34 15.21 -14.68
N THR A 196 9.08 14.15 -14.31
CA THR A 196 8.61 12.76 -14.40
C THR A 196 7.39 12.55 -13.51
N CYS A 197 7.45 12.92 -12.22
CA CYS A 197 6.32 12.75 -11.30
C CYS A 197 5.08 13.54 -11.75
N ALA A 198 5.26 14.80 -12.16
CA ALA A 198 4.15 15.63 -12.65
C ALA A 198 3.45 15.01 -13.87
N ALA A 199 4.22 14.47 -14.81
CA ALA A 199 3.67 13.79 -15.99
C ALA A 199 2.92 12.50 -15.63
N ILE A 200 3.49 11.69 -14.73
CA ILE A 200 2.86 10.43 -14.25
C ILE A 200 1.55 10.74 -13.54
N ILE A 201 1.54 11.69 -12.61
CA ILE A 201 0.33 12.06 -11.85
C ILE A 201 -0.73 12.64 -12.80
N SER A 202 -0.34 13.46 -13.76
CA SER A 202 -1.27 13.98 -14.77
C SER A 202 -1.91 12.87 -15.61
N ARG A 203 -1.14 11.81 -15.92
CA ARG A 203 -1.68 10.63 -16.61
C ARG A 203 -2.68 9.87 -15.75
N VAL A 204 -2.36 9.64 -14.47
CA VAL A 204 -3.27 8.97 -13.55
C VAL A 204 -4.59 9.73 -13.43
N ARG A 205 -4.56 11.07 -13.29
CA ARG A 205 -5.77 11.88 -13.25
C ARG A 205 -6.67 11.72 -14.48
N LYS A 206 -6.08 11.56 -15.67
CA LYS A 206 -6.88 11.26 -16.88
C LYS A 206 -7.58 9.91 -16.78
N VAL A 207 -6.90 8.91 -16.23
CA VAL A 207 -7.50 7.58 -15.99
C VAL A 207 -8.63 7.68 -14.97
N GLU A 208 -8.44 8.46 -13.90
CA GLU A 208 -9.51 8.74 -12.92
C GLU A 208 -10.72 9.40 -13.57
N ASP A 209 -10.51 10.41 -14.43
CA ASP A 209 -11.58 11.10 -15.17
C ASP A 209 -12.31 10.15 -16.13
N GLU A 210 -11.61 9.21 -16.75
CA GLU A 210 -12.21 8.18 -17.62
C GLU A 210 -13.09 7.22 -16.82
N PHE A 211 -12.63 6.75 -15.67
CA PHE A 211 -13.43 5.91 -14.76
C PHE A 211 -14.67 6.65 -14.27
N TRP A 212 -14.51 7.91 -13.83
CA TRP A 212 -15.62 8.74 -13.38
C TRP A 212 -16.68 8.93 -14.47
N THR A 213 -16.26 9.27 -15.68
CA THR A 213 -17.15 9.47 -16.82
C THR A 213 -17.88 8.18 -17.21
N SER A 214 -17.19 7.04 -17.14
CA SER A 214 -17.78 5.72 -17.42
C SER A 214 -18.79 5.31 -16.36
N GLY A 215 -18.50 5.56 -15.08
CA GLY A 215 -19.40 5.30 -13.95
C GLY A 215 -20.70 6.11 -14.06
N ILE A 216 -20.63 7.40 -14.34
CA ILE A 216 -21.82 8.24 -14.54
C ILE A 216 -22.73 7.69 -15.66
N LYS A 217 -22.15 7.17 -16.75
CA LYS A 217 -22.94 6.58 -17.85
C LYS A 217 -23.64 5.30 -17.43
N MET A 218 -23.09 4.51 -16.51
CA MET A 218 -23.73 3.29 -15.99
C MET A 218 -24.87 3.62 -15.03
N ASP A 219 -24.75 4.66 -14.22
CA ASP A 219 -25.77 5.09 -13.26
C ASP A 219 -26.97 5.79 -13.93
N THR A 220 -26.84 6.18 -15.20
CA THR A 220 -27.89 6.87 -15.96
C THR A 220 -28.64 5.96 -16.95
N GLN A 221 -28.33 4.67 -17.01
CA GLN A 221 -29.04 3.64 -17.79
C GLN A 221 -29.88 2.75 -16.88
#